data_1e3e19b19be7786d735feecb46ff2e8f
#
_entry.id   1e3e19b19be7786d735feecb46ff2e8f
#
_cell.length_a   1.000
_cell.length_b   1.000
_cell.length_c   1.000
_cell.angle_alpha   90.00
_cell.angle_beta   90.00
_cell.angle_gamma   90.00
#
_symmetry.space_group_name_H-M   'P 1'
#
loop_
_entity.id
_entity.type
_entity.pdbx_description
1 polymer ?
#
loop_
_entity_poly.entity_id
_entity_poly.type
_entity_poly.pdbx_seq_one_letter_code
_entity_poly.pdbx_strand_id
1 'polypeptide(L)'
;MSKKKSRRDFIVIASYSMGAVGAGAAIWPIINQMNPAADTLAMASTEVNIGALEIGQALTVKWRGKPVFIRRRTGTEIDDARKVEISSLRDPQSDEDRVKKDEWLVVLGVCTHLGCVPLGQKIGDGKGDYGGWFCPCHGSHYDISGLSLIHI
;
A
#
# COMPACT_ATOMS: atom_id res chain seq x y z
N MET A 1 -42.01 43.29 -6.54
CA MET A 1 -42.88 43.44 -5.34
C MET A 1 -42.32 42.52 -4.24
N SER A 2 -41.66 43.09 -3.24
CA SER A 2 -41.15 42.32 -2.07
C SER A 2 -42.34 41.99 -1.16
N LYS A 3 -42.68 40.69 -1.01
CA LYS A 3 -43.68 40.24 -0.04
C LYS A 3 -43.17 40.59 1.38
N LYS A 4 -43.91 41.40 2.16
CA LYS A 4 -43.64 41.61 3.58
C LYS A 4 -43.66 40.27 4.30
N LYS A 5 -42.52 39.88 4.90
CA LYS A 5 -42.40 38.67 5.72
C LYS A 5 -43.32 38.80 6.93
N SER A 6 -44.15 37.81 7.17
CA SER A 6 -45.10 37.76 8.29
C SER A 6 -44.43 37.15 9.56
N ARG A 7 -45.05 37.33 10.72
CA ARG A 7 -44.59 36.66 11.96
C ARG A 7 -44.58 35.15 11.83
N ARG A 8 -45.51 34.60 11.05
CA ARG A 8 -45.55 33.17 10.72
C ARG A 8 -44.29 32.73 9.92
N ASP A 9 -43.91 33.51 8.91
CA ASP A 9 -42.73 33.19 8.08
C ASP A 9 -41.48 33.21 8.94
N PHE A 10 -41.36 34.13 9.89
CA PHE A 10 -40.24 34.17 10.82
C PHE A 10 -40.17 32.90 11.67
N ILE A 11 -41.30 32.48 12.29
CA ILE A 11 -41.34 31.28 13.12
C ILE A 11 -40.98 30.03 12.30
N VAL A 12 -41.51 29.93 11.10
CA VAL A 12 -41.24 28.81 10.20
C VAL A 12 -39.75 28.75 9.83
N ILE A 13 -39.15 29.86 9.42
CA ILE A 13 -37.74 29.96 9.09
C ILE A 13 -36.87 29.60 10.29
N ALA A 14 -37.17 30.16 11.46
CA ALA A 14 -36.44 29.91 12.69
C ALA A 14 -36.48 28.42 13.08
N SER A 15 -37.66 27.78 13.00
CA SER A 15 -37.82 26.36 13.28
C SER A 15 -37.02 25.46 12.32
N TYR A 16 -37.07 25.75 11.01
CA TYR A 16 -36.29 25.00 10.03
C TYR A 16 -34.78 25.20 10.23
N SER A 17 -34.36 26.42 10.54
CA SER A 17 -32.93 26.71 10.80
C SER A 17 -32.42 25.95 12.03
N MET A 18 -33.18 25.96 13.12
CA MET A 18 -32.85 25.19 14.33
C MET A 18 -32.86 23.68 14.07
N GLY A 19 -33.84 23.18 13.30
CA GLY A 19 -33.92 21.79 12.89
C GLY A 19 -32.69 21.38 12.06
N ALA A 20 -32.28 22.22 11.12
CA ALA A 20 -31.09 21.96 10.30
C ALA A 20 -29.80 21.93 11.13
N VAL A 21 -29.64 22.87 12.06
CA VAL A 21 -28.49 22.90 13.01
C VAL A 21 -28.51 21.65 13.88
N GLY A 22 -29.65 21.27 14.42
CA GLY A 22 -29.78 20.06 15.24
C GLY A 22 -29.46 18.77 14.46
N ALA A 23 -29.96 18.67 13.24
CA ALA A 23 -29.66 17.56 12.35
C ALA A 23 -28.14 17.50 12.02
N GLY A 24 -27.53 18.63 11.69
CA GLY A 24 -26.08 18.71 11.45
C GLY A 24 -25.27 18.30 12.67
N ALA A 25 -25.66 18.76 13.86
CA ALA A 25 -25.00 18.38 15.11
C ALA A 25 -25.14 16.88 15.44
N ALA A 26 -26.27 16.27 15.09
CA ALA A 26 -26.49 14.83 15.28
C ALA A 26 -25.73 13.97 14.25
N ILE A 27 -25.64 14.42 13.01
CA ILE A 27 -24.98 13.69 11.91
C ILE A 27 -23.46 13.79 12.02
N TRP A 28 -22.91 14.92 12.48
CA TRP A 28 -21.47 15.14 12.55
C TRP A 28 -20.70 14.05 13.32
N PRO A 29 -21.09 13.63 14.52
CA PRO A 29 -20.41 12.56 15.24
C PRO A 29 -20.40 11.24 14.49
N ILE A 30 -21.50 10.93 13.76
CA ILE A 30 -21.61 9.70 12.96
C ILE A 30 -20.60 9.71 11.81
N ILE A 31 -20.48 10.83 11.11
CA ILE A 31 -19.47 10.99 10.05
C ILE A 31 -18.06 10.96 10.66
N ASN A 32 -17.85 11.62 11.79
CA ASN A 32 -16.55 11.69 12.43
C ASN A 32 -16.05 10.32 12.95
N GLN A 33 -16.95 9.39 13.27
CA GLN A 33 -16.60 8.01 13.62
C GLN A 33 -15.98 7.22 12.47
N MET A 34 -16.17 7.67 11.22
CA MET A 34 -15.55 7.03 10.04
C MET A 34 -14.07 7.42 9.87
N ASN A 35 -13.59 8.42 10.61
CA ASN A 35 -12.18 8.79 10.59
C ASN A 35 -11.33 7.69 11.25
N PRO A 36 -10.09 7.48 10.75
CA PRO A 36 -9.16 6.52 11.36
C PRO A 36 -8.92 6.84 12.84
N ALA A 37 -8.86 5.80 13.67
CA ALA A 37 -8.51 5.94 15.07
C ALA A 37 -7.05 6.41 15.24
N ALA A 38 -6.74 7.05 16.36
CA ALA A 38 -5.43 7.65 16.63
C ALA A 38 -4.28 6.61 16.61
N ASP A 39 -4.54 5.39 17.07
CA ASP A 39 -3.61 4.27 17.02
C ASP A 39 -3.31 3.83 15.58
N THR A 40 -4.33 3.81 14.71
CA THR A 40 -4.17 3.53 13.28
C THR A 40 -3.31 4.59 12.59
N LEU A 41 -3.51 5.87 12.95
CA LEU A 41 -2.71 6.97 12.44
C LEU A 41 -1.26 6.92 12.95
N ALA A 42 -1.05 6.53 14.22
CA ALA A 42 0.28 6.36 14.79
C ALA A 42 1.09 5.24 14.07
N MET A 43 0.42 4.21 13.57
CA MET A 43 1.03 3.14 12.79
C MET A 43 1.12 3.44 11.27
N ALA A 44 0.79 4.65 10.84
CA ALA A 44 0.74 5.02 9.43
C ALA A 44 2.12 5.02 8.77
N SER A 45 3.19 5.31 9.51
CA SER A 45 4.57 5.32 9.03
C SER A 45 5.48 4.48 9.92
N THR A 46 6.55 3.98 9.35
CA THR A 46 7.62 3.27 10.06
C THR A 46 8.96 3.78 9.52
N GLU A 47 9.84 4.20 10.42
CA GLU A 47 11.20 4.60 10.06
C GLU A 47 12.14 3.41 10.20
N VAL A 48 12.97 3.19 9.19
CA VAL A 48 13.93 2.07 9.14
C VAL A 48 15.29 2.61 8.77
N ASN A 49 16.30 2.33 9.61
CA ASN A 49 17.67 2.64 9.27
C ASN A 49 18.24 1.58 8.31
N ILE A 50 18.41 1.95 7.06
CA ILE A 50 18.92 1.09 5.99
C ILE A 50 20.44 1.28 5.77
N GLY A 51 21.10 2.19 6.50
CA GLY A 51 22.50 2.52 6.28
C GLY A 51 23.49 1.36 6.57
N ALA A 52 23.08 0.39 7.38
CA ALA A 52 23.88 -0.78 7.71
C ALA A 52 23.71 -1.95 6.71
N LEU A 53 22.78 -1.86 5.75
CA LEU A 53 22.61 -2.91 4.75
C LEU A 53 23.73 -2.85 3.71
N GLU A 54 24.44 -3.96 3.54
CA GLU A 54 25.43 -4.15 2.47
C GLU A 54 24.74 -4.51 1.15
N ILE A 55 25.46 -4.35 0.03
CA ILE A 55 24.96 -4.72 -1.29
C ILE A 55 24.63 -6.23 -1.32
N GLY A 56 23.46 -6.58 -1.82
CA GLY A 56 22.94 -7.95 -1.84
C GLY A 56 22.22 -8.38 -0.56
N GLN A 57 22.26 -7.58 0.50
CA GLN A 57 21.52 -7.87 1.73
C GLN A 57 20.06 -7.47 1.65
N ALA A 58 19.26 -8.13 2.49
CA ALA A 58 17.83 -7.89 2.60
C ALA A 58 17.39 -7.79 4.07
N LEU A 59 16.40 -6.95 4.32
CA LEU A 59 15.78 -6.74 5.61
C LEU A 59 14.26 -6.87 5.48
N THR A 60 13.64 -7.47 6.48
CA THR A 60 12.17 -7.51 6.58
C THR A 60 11.72 -6.69 7.79
N VAL A 61 10.82 -5.76 7.55
CA VAL A 61 10.19 -4.96 8.61
C VAL A 61 8.68 -5.17 8.59
N LYS A 62 8.05 -5.01 9.75
CA LYS A 62 6.59 -5.12 9.85
C LYS A 62 5.98 -3.72 9.77
N TRP A 63 5.07 -3.50 8.83
CA TRP A 63 4.30 -2.26 8.70
C TRP A 63 2.81 -2.58 8.53
N ARG A 64 1.96 -2.02 9.37
CA ARG A 64 0.50 -2.26 9.37
C ARG A 64 0.13 -3.74 9.36
N GLY A 65 0.87 -4.56 10.13
CA GLY A 65 0.64 -6.00 10.21
C GLY A 65 1.16 -6.83 9.03
N LYS A 66 1.68 -6.21 7.97
CA LYS A 66 2.22 -6.87 6.79
C LYS A 66 3.75 -6.77 6.77
N PRO A 67 4.47 -7.77 6.22
CA PRO A 67 5.90 -7.66 6.00
C PRO A 67 6.20 -6.72 4.84
N VAL A 68 7.21 -5.88 5.01
CA VAL A 68 7.83 -5.08 3.95
C VAL A 68 9.23 -5.63 3.73
N PHE A 69 9.52 -6.00 2.52
CA PHE A 69 10.83 -6.47 2.09
C PHE A 69 11.64 -5.27 1.60
N ILE A 70 12.80 -5.08 2.17
CA ILE A 70 13.76 -4.05 1.79
C ILE A 70 15.01 -4.79 1.34
N ARG A 71 15.46 -4.54 0.12
CA ARG A 71 16.64 -5.18 -0.45
C ARG A 71 17.57 -4.13 -1.05
N ARG A 72 18.86 -4.22 -0.74
CA ARG A 72 19.91 -3.48 -1.44
C ARG A 72 20.40 -4.35 -2.59
N ARG A 73 19.94 -4.04 -3.80
CA ARG A 73 20.19 -4.85 -4.99
C ARG A 73 21.64 -4.74 -5.46
N THR A 74 22.14 -5.84 -6.03
CA THR A 74 23.41 -5.86 -6.78
C THR A 74 23.20 -5.32 -8.19
N GLY A 75 24.28 -4.94 -8.89
CA GLY A 75 24.20 -4.53 -10.30
C GLY A 75 23.59 -5.62 -11.19
N THR A 76 23.94 -6.88 -10.95
CA THR A 76 23.40 -8.03 -11.70
C THR A 76 21.89 -8.18 -11.49
N GLU A 77 21.40 -7.99 -10.27
CA GLU A 77 19.96 -8.04 -9.99
C GLU A 77 19.17 -6.91 -10.66
N ILE A 78 19.76 -5.73 -10.77
CA ILE A 78 19.17 -4.59 -11.49
C ILE A 78 19.13 -4.89 -12.99
N ASP A 79 20.23 -5.39 -13.57
CA ASP A 79 20.29 -5.74 -14.97
C ASP A 79 19.30 -6.85 -15.34
N ASP A 80 19.14 -7.85 -14.48
CA ASP A 80 18.20 -8.95 -14.70
C ASP A 80 16.74 -8.47 -14.59
N ALA A 81 16.43 -7.59 -13.65
CA ALA A 81 15.11 -6.97 -13.52
C ALA A 81 14.72 -6.17 -14.79
N ARG A 82 15.68 -5.49 -15.40
CA ARG A 82 15.48 -4.69 -16.64
C ARG A 82 15.40 -5.51 -17.93
N LYS A 83 15.84 -6.76 -17.91
CA LYS A 83 15.75 -7.67 -19.06
C LYS A 83 14.38 -8.34 -19.20
N VAL A 84 13.53 -8.26 -18.18
CA VAL A 84 12.21 -8.90 -18.22
C VAL A 84 11.37 -8.26 -19.32
N GLU A 85 10.79 -9.10 -20.18
CA GLU A 85 9.90 -8.63 -21.24
C GLU A 85 8.58 -8.14 -20.65
N ILE A 86 8.39 -6.81 -20.65
CA ILE A 86 7.23 -6.15 -20.03
C ILE A 86 5.91 -6.64 -20.63
N SER A 87 5.89 -6.96 -21.94
CA SER A 87 4.69 -7.43 -22.63
C SER A 87 4.22 -8.81 -22.16
N SER A 88 5.10 -9.61 -21.55
CA SER A 88 4.77 -10.93 -20.98
C SER A 88 4.19 -10.86 -19.57
N LEU A 89 4.31 -9.70 -18.92
CA LEU A 89 3.84 -9.51 -17.56
C LEU A 89 2.33 -9.31 -17.51
N ARG A 90 1.70 -9.85 -16.48
CA ARG A 90 0.27 -9.64 -16.22
C ARG A 90 -0.06 -8.19 -15.86
N ASP A 91 0.87 -7.55 -15.15
CA ASP A 91 0.84 -6.11 -14.81
C ASP A 91 2.11 -5.49 -15.40
N PRO A 92 2.04 -4.98 -16.66
CA PRO A 92 3.21 -4.50 -17.38
C PRO A 92 3.72 -3.20 -16.79
N GLN A 93 4.82 -3.28 -16.04
CA GLN A 93 5.49 -2.14 -15.42
C GLN A 93 7.00 -2.31 -15.49
N SER A 94 7.73 -1.26 -15.88
CA SER A 94 9.19 -1.29 -15.90
C SER A 94 9.79 -1.26 -14.49
N ASP A 95 10.99 -1.81 -14.31
CA ASP A 95 11.71 -1.72 -13.02
C ASP A 95 11.97 -0.27 -12.62
N GLU A 96 12.30 0.59 -13.59
CA GLU A 96 12.60 2.00 -13.39
C GLU A 96 11.40 2.80 -12.86
N ASP A 97 10.18 2.44 -13.26
CA ASP A 97 8.95 3.08 -12.76
C ASP A 97 8.62 2.66 -11.31
N ARG A 98 9.16 1.54 -10.85
CA ARG A 98 8.87 0.97 -9.53
C ARG A 98 9.83 1.42 -8.45
N VAL A 99 11.06 1.84 -8.80
CA VAL A 99 12.09 2.19 -7.84
C VAL A 99 12.44 3.67 -7.93
N LYS A 100 12.68 4.30 -6.79
CA LYS A 100 13.19 5.69 -6.73
C LYS A 100 14.71 5.76 -6.86
N LYS A 101 15.40 4.70 -6.48
CA LYS A 101 16.86 4.52 -6.58
C LYS A 101 17.10 3.07 -6.95
N ASP A 102 17.87 2.85 -7.98
CA ASP A 102 18.12 1.53 -8.58
C ASP A 102 18.62 0.49 -7.58
N GLU A 103 19.48 0.91 -6.65
CA GLU A 103 20.04 0.03 -5.63
C GLU A 103 19.03 -0.42 -4.56
N TRP A 104 17.88 0.24 -4.42
CA TRP A 104 16.91 -0.03 -3.36
C TRP A 104 15.58 -0.52 -3.88
N LEU A 105 15.23 -1.72 -3.50
CA LEU A 105 13.88 -2.25 -3.72
C LEU A 105 13.12 -2.32 -2.40
N VAL A 106 11.93 -1.74 -2.37
CA VAL A 106 11.03 -1.77 -1.20
C VAL A 106 9.66 -2.22 -1.68
N VAL A 107 9.26 -3.42 -1.27
CA VAL A 107 7.99 -4.02 -1.68
C VAL A 107 7.23 -4.61 -0.50
N LEU A 108 5.91 -4.67 -0.58
CA LEU A 108 5.12 -5.45 0.36
C LEU A 108 5.36 -6.93 0.10
N GLY A 109 5.85 -7.66 1.12
CA GLY A 109 6.10 -9.09 1.05
C GLY A 109 4.81 -9.92 1.16
N VAL A 110 3.86 -9.64 0.27
CA VAL A 110 2.52 -10.23 0.28
C VAL A 110 2.16 -10.69 -1.13
N CYS A 111 1.87 -11.98 -1.26
CA CYS A 111 1.46 -12.55 -2.54
C CYS A 111 0.16 -11.92 -3.03
N THR A 112 0.15 -11.53 -4.30
CA THR A 112 -0.99 -10.87 -4.97
C THR A 112 -2.20 -11.79 -5.15
N HIS A 113 -2.04 -13.12 -4.99
CA HIS A 113 -3.14 -14.07 -5.08
C HIS A 113 -4.06 -13.97 -3.84
N LEU A 114 -3.64 -14.50 -2.68
CA LEU A 114 -4.45 -14.53 -1.44
C LEU A 114 -3.69 -14.05 -0.20
N GLY A 115 -2.60 -13.31 -0.37
CA GLY A 115 -1.94 -12.62 0.72
C GLY A 115 -0.95 -13.44 1.54
N CYS A 116 -0.53 -14.63 1.08
CA CYS A 116 0.56 -15.39 1.71
C CYS A 116 1.87 -14.60 1.66
N VAL A 117 2.78 -14.85 2.60
CA VAL A 117 4.12 -14.27 2.59
C VAL A 117 5.02 -15.15 1.70
N PRO A 118 5.57 -14.63 0.58
CA PRO A 118 6.43 -15.40 -0.29
C PRO A 118 7.79 -15.70 0.36
N LEU A 119 8.40 -16.82 -0.02
CA LEU A 119 9.78 -17.19 0.29
C LEU A 119 10.74 -16.48 -0.66
N GLY A 120 12.02 -16.37 -0.29
CA GLY A 120 13.07 -15.76 -1.12
C GLY A 120 13.76 -14.56 -0.48
N GLN A 121 13.21 -14.07 0.63
CA GLN A 121 13.77 -12.92 1.34
C GLN A 121 14.97 -13.30 2.23
N LYS A 122 14.95 -14.49 2.84
CA LYS A 122 16.02 -14.96 3.69
C LYS A 122 17.09 -15.71 2.90
N ILE A 123 18.31 -15.74 3.42
CA ILE A 123 19.39 -16.57 2.88
C ILE A 123 18.96 -18.04 3.00
N GLY A 124 19.00 -18.77 1.88
CA GLY A 124 18.60 -20.18 1.81
C GLY A 124 17.13 -20.44 1.48
N ASP A 125 16.30 -19.40 1.40
CA ASP A 125 14.93 -19.55 0.91
C ASP A 125 14.93 -19.93 -0.59
N GLY A 126 13.92 -20.71 -1.01
CA GLY A 126 13.64 -20.94 -2.43
C GLY A 126 13.14 -19.65 -3.09
N LYS A 127 13.82 -19.24 -4.15
CA LYS A 127 13.51 -17.99 -4.88
C LYS A 127 12.61 -18.19 -6.10
N GLY A 128 12.19 -19.42 -6.36
CA GLY A 128 11.46 -19.76 -7.58
C GLY A 128 12.35 -19.70 -8.83
N ASP A 129 11.73 -19.81 -10.01
CA ASP A 129 12.43 -19.94 -11.30
C ASP A 129 13.01 -18.62 -11.80
N TYR A 130 12.56 -17.49 -11.25
CA TYR A 130 12.95 -16.13 -11.71
C TYR A 130 13.86 -15.38 -10.72
N GLY A 131 14.40 -16.08 -9.71
CA GLY A 131 15.43 -15.55 -8.82
C GLY A 131 14.96 -14.54 -7.78
N GLY A 132 13.67 -14.18 -7.73
CA GLY A 132 13.07 -13.25 -6.79
C GLY A 132 12.40 -13.95 -5.61
N TRP A 133 11.09 -14.12 -5.66
CA TRP A 133 10.31 -14.74 -4.60
C TRP A 133 9.41 -15.85 -5.12
N PHE A 134 9.12 -16.81 -4.25
CA PHE A 134 8.22 -17.93 -4.52
C PHE A 134 7.15 -18.02 -3.44
N CYS A 135 5.89 -18.10 -3.85
CA CYS A 135 4.79 -18.32 -2.93
C CYS A 135 4.40 -19.81 -2.90
N PRO A 136 4.70 -20.56 -1.83
CA PRO A 136 4.43 -22.00 -1.77
C PRO A 136 2.96 -22.35 -1.60
N CYS A 137 2.10 -21.34 -1.31
CA CYS A 137 0.68 -21.60 -1.09
C CYS A 137 0.01 -22.16 -2.35
N HIS A 138 0.31 -21.57 -3.53
CA HIS A 138 -0.28 -21.98 -4.81
C HIS A 138 0.73 -21.91 -5.98
N GLY A 139 2.01 -21.65 -5.72
CA GLY A 139 3.04 -21.70 -6.74
C GLY A 139 3.21 -20.41 -7.56
N SER A 140 2.87 -19.24 -7.02
CA SER A 140 3.19 -17.98 -7.71
C SER A 140 4.69 -17.68 -7.66
N HIS A 141 5.27 -17.27 -8.79
CA HIS A 141 6.68 -16.92 -8.94
C HIS A 141 6.82 -15.43 -9.26
N TYR A 142 7.81 -14.82 -8.66
CA TYR A 142 8.12 -13.39 -8.80
C TYR A 142 9.60 -13.22 -9.16
N ASP A 143 9.89 -12.22 -9.96
CA ASP A 143 11.25 -11.82 -10.27
C ASP A 143 11.88 -10.99 -9.14
N ILE A 144 13.12 -10.55 -9.36
CA ILE A 144 13.89 -9.76 -8.39
C ILE A 144 13.36 -8.33 -8.22
N SER A 145 12.45 -7.86 -9.06
CA SER A 145 11.74 -6.59 -8.91
C SER A 145 10.36 -6.76 -8.24
N GLY A 146 9.97 -8.02 -7.95
CA GLY A 146 8.69 -8.36 -7.33
C GLY A 146 7.53 -8.38 -8.33
N LEU A 147 7.82 -8.48 -9.63
CA LEU A 147 6.80 -8.67 -10.66
C LEU A 147 6.39 -10.14 -10.74
N SER A 148 5.09 -10.38 -10.87
CA SER A 148 4.55 -11.73 -11.00
C SER A 148 4.69 -12.24 -12.43
N LEU A 149 5.52 -13.27 -12.63
CA LEU A 149 5.75 -13.93 -13.91
C LEU A 149 4.89 -15.19 -14.05
N ILE A 150 4.69 -15.92 -12.95
CA ILE A 150 3.70 -17.00 -12.87
C ILE A 150 2.71 -16.63 -11.77
N HIS A 151 1.50 -16.34 -12.20
CA HIS A 151 0.39 -16.05 -11.30
C HIS A 151 -0.68 -17.12 -11.46
N ILE A 152 -1.11 -17.65 -10.34
CA ILE A 152 -2.21 -18.64 -10.29
C ILE A 152 -3.54 -17.93 -10.19
#